data_363b27498db398b02e5c6217719726ef
#
_entry.id   363b27498db398b02e5c6217719726ef
#
_cell.length_a   1.000
_cell.length_b   1.000
_cell.length_c   1.000
_cell.angle_alpha   90.00
_cell.angle_beta   90.00
_cell.angle_gamma   90.00
#
_symmetry.space_group_name_H-M   'P 1'
#
loop_
_entity.id
_entity.type
_entity.pdbx_description
1 polymer ?
#
loop_
_entity_poly.entity_id
_entity_poly.type
_entity_poly.pdbx_seq_one_letter_code
_entity_poly.pdbx_strand_id
1 'polypeptide(L)'
;MLNLNKISLAVSISAIALSGVSFYISNNQYQELEEMQYQASVNQEIFNQSITEQIEVSNDIQDYLYLRQEVLDTVIQIVVEEVVEIQNSFSRIHTGEQFLHEPIDQFCLAKNIYHEARGEDLVGQYAVAQVTLNRVMSPRYPNTICEVVMQPFQFSWANNHGLRWTHPNDVDWQRAKQITYNVLFDGYRISGLENALFYHAYWMTPNWKLAEAKIAQIGTHIFYEEDYKP
;
A
#
# COMPACT_ATOMS: atom_id res chain seq x y z
N MET A 1 11.08 -22.42 -37.36
CA MET A 1 11.92 -22.42 -36.15
C MET A 1 11.53 -21.22 -35.29
N LEU A 2 10.78 -21.43 -34.24
CA LEU A 2 10.50 -20.38 -33.24
C LEU A 2 11.84 -19.87 -32.70
N ASN A 3 12.00 -18.56 -32.68
CA ASN A 3 13.24 -17.95 -32.20
C ASN A 3 13.28 -18.03 -30.66
N LEU A 4 13.79 -19.14 -30.13
CA LEU A 4 13.97 -19.39 -28.69
C LEU A 4 14.66 -18.24 -27.95
N ASN A 5 15.47 -17.43 -28.67
CA ASN A 5 16.10 -16.23 -28.10
C ASN A 5 15.10 -15.14 -27.72
N LYS A 6 13.95 -15.04 -28.40
CA LYS A 6 12.89 -14.05 -28.07
C LYS A 6 12.07 -14.50 -26.85
N ILE A 7 11.85 -15.80 -26.68
CA ILE A 7 11.20 -16.37 -25.49
C ILE A 7 12.14 -16.24 -24.29
N SER A 8 13.44 -16.58 -24.47
CA SER A 8 14.46 -16.38 -23.45
C SER A 8 14.59 -14.93 -23.00
N LEU A 9 14.46 -13.97 -23.93
CA LEU A 9 14.51 -12.53 -23.61
C LEU A 9 13.29 -12.09 -22.78
N ALA A 10 12.10 -12.57 -23.09
CA ALA A 10 10.88 -12.26 -22.34
C ALA A 10 10.93 -12.84 -20.92
N VAL A 11 11.40 -14.06 -20.78
CA VAL A 11 11.62 -14.71 -19.47
C VAL A 11 12.72 -14.01 -18.69
N SER A 12 13.80 -13.57 -19.35
CA SER A 12 14.87 -12.81 -18.70
C SER A 12 14.41 -11.42 -18.23
N ILE A 13 13.55 -10.73 -18.96
CA ILE A 13 12.97 -9.45 -18.55
C ILE A 13 12.06 -9.64 -17.33
N SER A 14 11.28 -10.71 -17.31
CA SER A 14 10.44 -11.05 -16.14
C SER A 14 11.31 -11.39 -14.91
N ALA A 15 12.37 -12.17 -15.09
CA ALA A 15 13.30 -12.54 -14.02
C ALA A 15 14.10 -11.33 -13.49
N ILE A 16 14.47 -10.39 -14.33
CA ILE A 16 15.14 -9.14 -13.92
C ILE A 16 14.17 -8.24 -13.17
N ALA A 17 12.90 -8.17 -13.58
CA ALA A 17 11.86 -7.45 -12.85
C ALA A 17 11.67 -8.03 -11.44
N LEU A 18 11.75 -9.36 -11.30
CA LEU A 18 11.58 -10.06 -10.01
C LEU A 18 12.85 -10.02 -9.15
N SER A 19 14.05 -10.09 -9.74
CA SER A 19 15.31 -9.98 -8.96
C SER A 19 15.56 -8.56 -8.42
N GLY A 20 14.99 -7.54 -9.04
CA GLY A 20 14.99 -6.17 -8.52
C GLY A 20 14.20 -5.98 -7.22
N VAL A 21 13.28 -6.91 -6.93
CA VAL A 21 12.43 -6.87 -5.73
C VAL A 21 13.18 -7.30 -4.45
N SER A 22 14.31 -7.97 -4.55
CA SER A 22 15.10 -8.39 -3.37
C SER A 22 16.00 -7.29 -2.79
N PHE A 23 15.99 -6.09 -3.35
CA PHE A 23 16.74 -4.96 -2.83
C PHE A 23 15.81 -3.96 -2.13
N TYR A 24 16.11 -3.63 -0.89
CA TYR A 24 15.62 -2.53 -0.02
C TYR A 24 14.45 -1.72 -0.60
N ILE A 25 13.25 -1.94 -0.12
CA ILE A 25 12.05 -1.19 -0.47
C ILE A 25 12.10 0.17 0.21
N SER A 26 12.68 1.15 -0.45
CA SER A 26 12.48 2.57 -0.15
C SER A 26 11.25 3.08 -0.90
N ASN A 27 10.68 4.20 -0.44
CA ASN A 27 9.52 4.84 -1.08
C ASN A 27 9.68 5.04 -2.60
N ASN A 28 10.90 5.29 -3.07
CA ASN A 28 11.22 5.45 -4.48
C ASN A 28 11.17 4.11 -5.24
N GLN A 29 11.52 3.01 -4.60
CA GLN A 29 11.52 1.68 -5.22
C GLN A 29 10.11 1.12 -5.45
N TYR A 30 9.14 1.54 -4.63
CA TYR A 30 7.75 1.14 -4.86
C TYR A 30 7.17 1.82 -6.10
N GLN A 31 7.46 3.10 -6.29
CA GLN A 31 7.10 3.83 -7.51
C GLN A 31 7.81 3.25 -8.75
N GLU A 32 9.09 2.90 -8.59
CA GLU A 32 9.84 2.20 -9.64
C GLU A 32 9.27 0.81 -9.93
N LEU A 33 8.77 0.11 -8.91
CA LEU A 33 8.14 -1.21 -9.09
C LEU A 33 6.77 -1.10 -9.78
N GLU A 34 5.92 -0.14 -9.41
CA GLU A 34 4.66 0.15 -10.12
C GLU A 34 4.92 0.57 -11.56
N GLU A 35 5.91 1.43 -11.80
CA GLU A 35 6.34 1.83 -13.13
C GLU A 35 6.87 0.63 -13.93
N MET A 36 7.70 -0.22 -13.32
CA MET A 36 8.20 -1.44 -13.96
C MET A 36 7.07 -2.45 -14.24
N GLN A 37 6.11 -2.59 -13.34
CA GLN A 37 4.93 -3.45 -13.56
C GLN A 37 4.03 -2.89 -14.67
N TYR A 38 3.83 -1.58 -14.69
CA TYR A 38 3.10 -0.91 -15.77
C TYR A 38 3.84 -1.04 -17.11
N GLN A 39 5.14 -0.76 -17.14
CA GLN A 39 5.97 -0.93 -18.33
C GLN A 39 6.05 -2.38 -18.78
N ALA A 40 6.10 -3.34 -17.86
CA ALA A 40 6.03 -4.75 -18.16
C ALA A 40 4.67 -5.13 -18.79
N SER A 41 3.57 -4.56 -18.32
CA SER A 41 2.23 -4.76 -18.89
C SER A 41 2.11 -4.16 -20.28
N VAL A 42 2.64 -2.97 -20.50
CA VAL A 42 2.69 -2.28 -21.81
C VAL A 42 3.59 -3.05 -22.79
N ASN A 43 4.75 -3.49 -22.34
CA ASN A 43 5.66 -4.30 -23.17
C ASN A 43 5.05 -5.66 -23.52
N GLN A 44 4.27 -6.24 -22.60
CA GLN A 44 3.51 -7.46 -22.86
C GLN A 44 2.42 -7.24 -23.91
N GLU A 45 1.79 -6.09 -23.91
CA GLU A 45 0.74 -5.73 -24.88
C GLU A 45 1.35 -5.48 -26.26
N ILE A 46 2.46 -4.76 -26.35
CA ILE A 46 3.24 -4.55 -27.58
C ILE A 46 3.76 -5.89 -28.13
N PHE A 47 4.27 -6.76 -27.26
CA PHE A 47 4.71 -8.10 -27.64
C PHE A 47 3.55 -8.94 -28.19
N ASN A 48 2.39 -8.88 -27.54
CA ASN A 48 1.18 -9.57 -28.00
C ASN A 48 0.70 -9.05 -29.35
N GLN A 49 0.76 -7.75 -29.56
CA GLN A 49 0.41 -7.10 -30.83
C GLN A 49 1.38 -7.49 -31.97
N SER A 50 2.68 -7.41 -31.69
CA SER A 50 3.72 -7.83 -32.63
C SER A 50 3.62 -9.32 -33.00
N ILE A 51 3.25 -10.15 -32.05
CA ILE A 51 3.00 -11.58 -32.32
C ILE A 51 1.77 -11.76 -33.20
N THR A 52 0.69 -11.03 -32.93
CA THR A 52 -0.55 -11.12 -33.70
C THR A 52 -0.31 -10.71 -35.17
N GLU A 53 0.46 -9.66 -35.40
CA GLU A 53 0.85 -9.21 -36.76
C GLU A 53 1.75 -10.21 -37.50
N GLN A 54 2.60 -10.95 -36.79
CA GLN A 54 3.46 -11.98 -37.40
C GLN A 54 2.70 -13.30 -37.69
N ILE A 55 1.59 -13.53 -37.01
CA ILE A 55 0.78 -14.76 -37.13
C ILE A 55 -0.15 -14.72 -38.35
N GLU A 56 -0.60 -13.57 -38.80
CA GLU A 56 -1.40 -13.44 -40.03
C GLU A 56 -0.69 -13.99 -41.29
N VAL A 57 0.60 -14.30 -41.15
CA VAL A 57 1.46 -14.77 -42.28
C VAL A 57 1.73 -16.29 -42.27
N SER A 58 1.27 -17.05 -41.26
CA SER A 58 1.62 -18.47 -41.13
C SER A 58 0.42 -19.39 -40.89
N ASN A 59 0.36 -20.50 -41.64
CA ASN A 59 -0.69 -21.57 -41.52
C ASN A 59 -0.55 -22.45 -40.26
N ASP A 60 0.42 -22.17 -39.34
CA ASP A 60 0.64 -22.93 -38.09
C ASP A 60 0.06 -22.23 -36.85
N ILE A 61 -1.03 -21.47 -37.04
CA ILE A 61 -1.62 -20.60 -36.01
C ILE A 61 -2.05 -21.36 -34.76
N GLN A 62 -2.57 -22.56 -34.92
CA GLN A 62 -3.22 -23.30 -33.82
C GLN A 62 -2.20 -23.87 -32.83
N ASP A 63 -1.09 -24.43 -33.34
CA ASP A 63 -0.01 -24.98 -32.48
C ASP A 63 0.72 -23.87 -31.74
N TYR A 64 0.83 -22.70 -32.36
CA TYR A 64 1.46 -21.53 -31.74
C TYR A 64 0.63 -20.93 -30.62
N LEU A 65 -0.70 -20.85 -30.79
CA LEU A 65 -1.61 -20.35 -29.75
C LEU A 65 -1.62 -21.28 -28.52
N TYR A 66 -1.54 -22.58 -28.74
CA TYR A 66 -1.43 -23.56 -27.67
C TYR A 66 -0.11 -23.38 -26.90
N LEU A 67 1.01 -23.31 -27.62
CA LEU A 67 2.33 -23.09 -26.99
C LEU A 67 2.42 -21.77 -26.24
N ARG A 68 1.78 -20.71 -26.77
CA ARG A 68 1.68 -19.40 -26.09
C ARG A 68 0.93 -19.50 -24.78
N GLN A 69 -0.21 -20.22 -24.76
CA GLN A 69 -0.99 -20.39 -23.55
C GLN A 69 -0.20 -21.16 -22.50
N GLU A 70 0.47 -22.23 -22.88
CA GLU A 70 1.30 -23.03 -21.98
C GLU A 70 2.47 -22.22 -21.39
N VAL A 71 3.10 -21.35 -22.18
CA VAL A 71 4.14 -20.44 -21.72
C VAL A 71 3.58 -19.37 -20.76
N LEU A 72 2.41 -18.80 -21.06
CA LEU A 72 1.75 -17.82 -20.19
C LEU A 72 1.36 -18.44 -18.85
N ASP A 73 0.78 -19.61 -18.86
CA ASP A 73 0.39 -20.33 -17.65
C ASP A 73 1.62 -20.67 -16.80
N THR A 74 2.71 -21.08 -17.43
CA THR A 74 3.99 -21.35 -16.77
C THR A 74 4.58 -20.07 -16.13
N VAL A 75 4.58 -18.95 -16.87
CA VAL A 75 5.10 -17.67 -16.36
C VAL A 75 4.24 -17.14 -15.22
N ILE A 76 2.91 -17.23 -15.34
CA ILE A 76 1.99 -16.84 -14.27
C ILE A 76 2.25 -17.70 -13.02
N GLN A 77 2.44 -18.99 -13.18
CA GLN A 77 2.70 -19.88 -12.05
C GLN A 77 4.02 -19.52 -11.34
N ILE A 78 5.09 -19.28 -12.10
CA ILE A 78 6.39 -18.88 -11.54
C ILE A 78 6.26 -17.54 -10.79
N VAL A 79 5.58 -16.54 -11.39
CA VAL A 79 5.39 -15.23 -10.77
C VAL A 79 4.57 -15.35 -9.48
N VAL A 80 3.53 -16.16 -9.47
CA VAL A 80 2.70 -16.39 -8.27
C VAL A 80 3.53 -17.04 -7.17
N GLU A 81 4.34 -18.06 -7.48
CA GLU A 81 5.19 -18.74 -6.51
C GLU A 81 6.25 -17.79 -5.93
N GLU A 82 6.91 -16.98 -6.76
CA GLU A 82 7.89 -15.97 -6.29
C GLU A 82 7.24 -14.88 -5.44
N VAL A 83 6.06 -14.39 -5.81
CA VAL A 83 5.32 -13.40 -5.01
C VAL A 83 4.93 -13.98 -3.65
N VAL A 84 4.49 -15.22 -3.60
CA VAL A 84 4.17 -15.92 -2.34
C VAL A 84 5.44 -16.10 -1.50
N GLU A 85 6.57 -16.43 -2.10
CA GLU A 85 7.84 -16.61 -1.39
C GLU A 85 8.38 -15.27 -0.86
N ILE A 86 8.24 -14.19 -1.63
CA ILE A 86 8.54 -12.82 -1.20
C ILE A 86 7.63 -12.42 -0.03
N GLN A 87 6.34 -12.64 -0.11
CA GLN A 87 5.41 -12.36 0.99
C GLN A 87 5.77 -13.15 2.25
N ASN A 88 6.13 -14.42 2.11
CA ASN A 88 6.56 -15.27 3.22
C ASN A 88 7.92 -14.84 3.79
N SER A 89 8.86 -14.38 2.96
CA SER A 89 10.16 -13.87 3.42
C SER A 89 10.02 -12.52 4.10
N PHE A 90 9.16 -11.63 3.61
CA PHE A 90 8.77 -10.39 4.27
C PHE A 90 8.18 -10.66 5.66
N SER A 91 7.27 -11.61 5.77
CA SER A 91 6.69 -12.03 7.05
C SER A 91 7.75 -12.53 8.04
N ARG A 92 8.83 -13.15 7.57
CA ARG A 92 9.93 -13.67 8.43
C ARG A 92 10.91 -12.58 8.87
N ILE A 93 11.15 -11.57 8.04
CA ILE A 93 12.11 -10.48 8.36
C ILE A 93 11.53 -9.54 9.40
N HIS A 94 10.21 -9.41 9.49
CA HIS A 94 9.49 -8.47 10.36
C HIS A 94 8.95 -9.07 11.66
N THR A 95 9.43 -10.25 12.07
CA THR A 95 9.02 -10.90 13.34
C THR A 95 9.37 -10.10 14.62
N GLY A 96 9.93 -8.91 14.48
CA GLY A 96 10.13 -7.96 15.59
C GLY A 96 9.01 -6.93 15.78
N GLU A 97 8.16 -6.71 14.77
CA GLU A 97 7.01 -5.78 14.84
C GLU A 97 5.71 -6.51 14.46
N GLN A 98 5.20 -7.25 15.38
CA GLN A 98 4.17 -8.27 15.21
C GLN A 98 2.75 -7.77 14.88
N PHE A 99 2.54 -6.45 14.71
CA PHE A 99 1.18 -5.88 14.76
C PHE A 99 0.62 -5.30 13.45
N LEU A 100 1.40 -5.23 12.38
CA LEU A 100 1.02 -4.33 11.28
C LEU A 100 0.77 -5.00 9.92
N HIS A 101 0.69 -6.33 9.84
CA HIS A 101 0.74 -7.00 8.53
C HIS A 101 -0.55 -7.70 8.09
N GLU A 102 -1.60 -7.70 8.90
CA GLU A 102 -2.86 -8.27 8.46
C GLU A 102 -3.47 -7.40 7.34
N PRO A 103 -3.91 -8.00 6.23
CA PRO A 103 -4.54 -7.26 5.12
C PRO A 103 -5.71 -6.40 5.57
N ILE A 104 -6.42 -6.81 6.61
CA ILE A 104 -7.53 -6.05 7.19
C ILE A 104 -7.06 -4.76 7.84
N ASP A 105 -5.92 -4.76 8.52
CA ASP A 105 -5.35 -3.57 9.15
C ASP A 105 -4.88 -2.54 8.13
N GLN A 106 -4.28 -2.99 7.02
CA GLN A 106 -3.95 -2.12 5.89
C GLN A 106 -5.19 -1.46 5.32
N PHE A 107 -6.26 -2.23 5.15
CA PHE A 107 -7.54 -1.71 4.68
C PHE A 107 -8.14 -0.68 5.65
N CYS A 108 -8.12 -0.97 6.95
CA CYS A 108 -8.62 -0.07 7.98
C CYS A 108 -7.83 1.25 8.01
N LEU A 109 -6.50 1.20 7.91
CA LEU A 109 -5.67 2.40 7.90
C LEU A 109 -5.91 3.24 6.65
N ALA A 110 -5.90 2.61 5.47
CA ALA A 110 -6.18 3.32 4.22
C ALA A 110 -7.57 3.97 4.25
N LYS A 111 -8.55 3.27 4.77
CA LYS A 111 -9.91 3.80 4.94
C LYS A 111 -9.97 4.98 5.89
N ASN A 112 -9.24 4.93 7.00
CA ASN A 112 -9.15 6.02 7.94
C ASN A 112 -8.51 7.26 7.30
N ILE A 113 -7.37 7.12 6.64
CA ILE A 113 -6.68 8.20 5.91
C ILE A 113 -7.62 8.82 4.88
N TYR A 114 -8.30 8.00 4.10
CA TYR A 114 -9.23 8.47 3.08
C TYR A 114 -10.37 9.31 3.65
N HIS A 115 -11.02 8.85 4.72
CA HIS A 115 -12.16 9.55 5.29
C HIS A 115 -11.77 10.80 6.07
N GLU A 116 -10.68 10.75 6.80
CA GLU A 116 -10.26 11.82 7.70
C GLU A 116 -9.38 12.86 7.04
N ALA A 117 -8.62 12.48 6.01
CA ALA A 117 -7.55 13.34 5.52
C ALA A 117 -7.44 13.47 3.99
N ARG A 118 -8.36 12.94 3.17
CA ARG A 118 -8.24 13.03 1.70
C ARG A 118 -8.19 14.47 1.17
N GLY A 119 -8.73 15.43 1.92
CA GLY A 119 -8.69 16.86 1.59
C GLY A 119 -7.44 17.59 2.08
N GLU A 120 -6.60 16.92 2.87
CA GLU A 120 -5.34 17.47 3.36
C GLU A 120 -4.23 17.33 2.31
N ASP A 121 -3.16 18.11 2.53
CA ASP A 121 -1.91 17.88 1.83
C ASP A 121 -1.30 16.50 2.20
N LEU A 122 -0.26 16.10 1.49
CA LEU A 122 0.36 14.80 1.70
C LEU A 122 0.87 14.63 3.14
N VAL A 123 1.45 15.68 3.72
CA VAL A 123 1.99 15.65 5.09
C VAL A 123 0.86 15.49 6.11
N GLY A 124 -0.27 16.18 5.90
CA GLY A 124 -1.45 16.04 6.75
C GLY A 124 -2.04 14.63 6.72
N GLN A 125 -2.05 14.01 5.55
CA GLN A 125 -2.50 12.61 5.41
C GLN A 125 -1.58 11.63 6.16
N TYR A 126 -0.25 11.80 6.08
CA TYR A 126 0.70 11.02 6.86
C TYR A 126 0.56 11.25 8.37
N ALA A 127 0.28 12.49 8.79
CA ALA A 127 0.09 12.82 10.20
C ALA A 127 -1.10 12.06 10.80
N VAL A 128 -2.23 12.00 10.09
CA VAL A 128 -3.41 11.22 10.52
C VAL A 128 -3.09 9.72 10.59
N ALA A 129 -2.34 9.18 9.61
CA ALA A 129 -1.88 7.80 9.65
C ALA A 129 -1.01 7.54 10.90
N GLN A 130 -0.08 8.44 11.18
CA GLN A 130 0.83 8.30 12.33
C GLN A 130 0.10 8.31 13.66
N VAL A 131 -0.90 9.17 13.85
CA VAL A 131 -1.72 9.15 15.08
C VAL A 131 -2.40 7.78 15.27
N THR A 132 -2.91 7.18 14.21
CA THR A 132 -3.50 5.84 14.28
C THR A 132 -2.47 4.81 14.75
N LEU A 133 -1.25 4.84 14.21
CA LEU A 133 -0.17 3.93 14.62
C LEU A 133 0.30 4.20 16.04
N ASN A 134 0.45 5.46 16.44
CA ASN A 134 0.80 5.82 17.81
C ASN A 134 -0.22 5.29 18.82
N ARG A 135 -1.51 5.31 18.48
CA ARG A 135 -2.55 4.71 19.31
C ARG A 135 -2.37 3.20 19.45
N VAL A 136 -2.11 2.49 18.35
CA VAL A 136 -1.81 1.05 18.40
C VAL A 136 -0.63 0.73 19.31
N MET A 137 0.39 1.59 19.31
CA MET A 137 1.57 1.45 20.17
C MET A 137 1.33 1.86 21.63
N SER A 138 0.27 2.59 21.91
CA SER A 138 -0.07 3.05 23.26
C SER A 138 -0.85 1.97 24.03
N PRO A 139 -0.47 1.66 25.29
CA PRO A 139 -1.18 0.67 26.09
C PRO A 139 -2.63 1.05 26.44
N ARG A 140 -3.07 2.24 26.08
CA ARG A 140 -4.43 2.78 26.34
C ARG A 140 -5.42 2.46 25.23
N TYR A 141 -4.94 2.03 24.09
CA TYR A 141 -5.73 1.74 22.90
C TYR A 141 -5.65 0.26 22.57
N PRO A 142 -6.56 -0.23 21.74
CA PRO A 142 -6.43 -1.57 21.17
C PRO A 142 -5.10 -1.74 20.43
N ASN A 143 -4.65 -2.97 20.34
CA ASN A 143 -3.34 -3.30 19.73
C ASN A 143 -3.39 -3.66 18.24
N THR A 144 -4.52 -3.46 17.58
CA THR A 144 -4.67 -3.59 16.13
C THR A 144 -5.19 -2.30 15.52
N ILE A 145 -4.83 -2.04 14.27
CA ILE A 145 -5.26 -0.83 13.57
C ILE A 145 -6.77 -0.80 13.40
N CYS A 146 -7.37 -1.93 13.01
CA CYS A 146 -8.80 -2.01 12.83
C CYS A 146 -9.57 -1.74 14.11
N GLU A 147 -9.13 -2.30 15.25
CA GLU A 147 -9.77 -2.05 16.52
C GLU A 147 -9.65 -0.58 16.96
N VAL A 148 -8.49 0.05 16.73
CA VAL A 148 -8.30 1.49 16.98
C VAL A 148 -9.25 2.33 16.12
N VAL A 149 -9.33 2.03 14.84
CA VAL A 149 -10.16 2.77 13.88
C VAL A 149 -11.65 2.57 14.15
N MET A 150 -12.02 1.37 14.58
CA MET A 150 -13.41 1.01 14.84
C MET A 150 -13.89 1.30 16.26
N GLN A 151 -13.05 1.92 17.11
CA GLN A 151 -13.48 2.33 18.45
C GLN A 151 -14.71 3.23 18.37
N PRO A 152 -15.72 3.02 19.19
CA PRO A 152 -16.91 3.87 19.23
C PRO A 152 -16.55 5.33 19.44
N PHE A 153 -17.13 6.21 18.62
CA PHE A 153 -16.99 7.67 18.69
C PHE A 153 -15.61 8.23 18.34
N GLN A 154 -14.65 7.41 17.91
CA GLN A 154 -13.34 7.92 17.47
C GLN A 154 -13.42 8.55 16.08
N PHE A 155 -14.06 7.87 15.15
CA PHE A 155 -14.21 8.34 13.77
C PHE A 155 -15.67 8.27 13.36
N SER A 156 -16.22 9.41 12.90
CA SER A 156 -17.65 9.53 12.57
C SER A 156 -18.08 8.58 11.45
N TRP A 157 -17.23 8.39 10.45
CA TRP A 157 -17.48 7.50 9.32
C TRP A 157 -17.54 6.02 9.74
N ALA A 158 -16.72 5.61 10.72
CA ALA A 158 -16.69 4.24 11.23
C ALA A 158 -18.01 3.85 11.90
N ASN A 159 -18.62 4.78 12.66
CA ASN A 159 -19.90 4.56 13.32
C ASN A 159 -21.06 4.40 12.33
N ASN A 160 -21.00 5.09 11.19
CA ASN A 160 -22.12 5.13 10.23
C ASN A 160 -22.05 4.02 9.17
N HIS A 161 -20.85 3.67 8.73
CA HIS A 161 -20.65 2.80 7.57
C HIS A 161 -19.87 1.52 7.91
N GLY A 162 -19.14 1.51 9.01
CA GLY A 162 -18.28 0.40 9.40
C GLY A 162 -17.30 0.03 8.27
N LEU A 163 -17.03 -1.25 8.12
CA LEU A 163 -16.18 -1.77 7.03
C LEU A 163 -16.95 -1.98 5.71
N ARG A 164 -18.25 -1.75 5.70
CA ARG A 164 -19.06 -1.83 4.48
C ARG A 164 -18.73 -0.63 3.59
N TRP A 165 -17.96 -0.85 2.57
CA TRP A 165 -17.65 0.19 1.63
C TRP A 165 -17.24 -0.38 0.28
N THR A 166 -17.80 0.16 -0.78
CA THR A 166 -17.33 -0.08 -2.14
C THR A 166 -16.15 0.86 -2.38
N HIS A 167 -15.02 0.31 -2.73
CA HIS A 167 -13.81 1.08 -2.98
C HIS A 167 -14.05 2.07 -4.11
N PRO A 168 -13.93 3.39 -3.89
CA PRO A 168 -13.86 4.30 -5.00
C PRO A 168 -12.56 3.99 -5.77
N ASN A 169 -12.69 3.94 -7.08
CA ASN A 169 -11.54 3.87 -7.95
C ASN A 169 -11.05 5.30 -8.25
N ASP A 170 -10.77 6.07 -7.21
CA ASP A 170 -10.32 7.43 -7.31
C ASP A 170 -8.85 7.59 -6.84
N VAL A 171 -8.25 8.70 -7.20
CA VAL A 171 -6.86 9.01 -6.91
C VAL A 171 -6.58 9.13 -5.40
N ASP A 172 -7.57 9.59 -4.62
CA ASP A 172 -7.41 9.78 -3.17
C ASP A 172 -7.39 8.45 -2.44
N TRP A 173 -8.16 7.46 -2.92
CA TRP A 173 -8.08 6.10 -2.41
C TRP A 173 -6.74 5.44 -2.72
N GLN A 174 -6.22 5.60 -3.94
CA GLN A 174 -4.90 5.08 -4.30
C GLN A 174 -3.82 5.73 -3.43
N ARG A 175 -3.90 7.05 -3.21
CA ARG A 175 -2.99 7.78 -2.32
C ARG A 175 -3.06 7.27 -0.87
N ALA A 176 -4.26 7.05 -0.34
CA ALA A 176 -4.45 6.52 1.00
C ALA A 176 -3.81 5.14 1.17
N LYS A 177 -3.93 4.26 0.16
CA LYS A 177 -3.25 2.95 0.14
C LYS A 177 -1.73 3.10 0.09
N GLN A 178 -1.21 4.02 -0.72
CA GLN A 178 0.23 4.27 -0.80
C GLN A 178 0.79 4.78 0.52
N ILE A 179 0.11 5.73 1.18
CA ILE A 179 0.50 6.23 2.50
C ILE A 179 0.48 5.09 3.51
N THR A 180 -0.55 4.26 3.48
CA THR A 180 -0.64 3.07 4.33
C THR A 180 0.58 2.18 4.16
N TYR A 181 0.95 1.88 2.92
CA TYR A 181 2.14 1.08 2.61
C TYR A 181 3.40 1.72 3.20
N ASN A 182 3.63 3.00 2.93
CA ASN A 182 4.83 3.72 3.37
C ASN A 182 4.97 3.77 4.90
N VAL A 183 3.88 3.94 5.63
CA VAL A 183 3.96 3.97 7.10
C VAL A 183 4.08 2.59 7.73
N LEU A 184 3.54 1.55 7.10
CA LEU A 184 3.57 0.19 7.64
C LEU A 184 4.86 -0.55 7.27
N PHE A 185 5.34 -0.40 6.05
CA PHE A 185 6.43 -1.21 5.50
C PHE A 185 7.74 -0.43 5.33
N ASP A 186 7.67 0.85 4.94
CA ASP A 186 8.87 1.69 4.81
C ASP A 186 9.23 2.41 6.12
N GLY A 187 8.38 2.31 7.13
CA GLY A 187 8.61 2.94 8.42
C GLY A 187 8.54 4.47 8.38
N TYR A 188 7.89 5.06 7.37
CA TYR A 188 7.79 6.52 7.27
C TYR A 188 7.11 7.12 8.50
N ARG A 189 7.74 8.13 9.09
CA ARG A 189 7.23 8.87 10.25
C ARG A 189 7.52 10.36 10.08
N ILE A 190 6.64 11.19 10.66
CA ILE A 190 6.85 12.64 10.75
C ILE A 190 7.53 12.92 12.08
N SER A 191 8.71 13.55 12.01
CA SER A 191 9.43 13.96 13.20
C SER A 191 8.62 15.00 13.99
N GLY A 192 8.59 14.83 15.32
CA GLY A 192 7.83 15.69 16.23
C GLY A 192 6.38 15.26 16.44
N LEU A 193 5.93 14.17 15.81
CA LEU A 193 4.61 13.58 16.05
C LEU A 193 4.66 12.20 16.73
N GLU A 194 5.79 11.82 17.29
CA GLU A 194 6.02 10.49 17.86
C GLU A 194 5.00 10.13 18.96
N ASN A 195 4.55 11.14 19.70
CA ASN A 195 3.61 10.98 20.82
C ASN A 195 2.19 11.50 20.50
N ALA A 196 1.94 11.92 19.27
CA ALA A 196 0.63 12.45 18.90
C ALA A 196 -0.45 11.35 19.01
N LEU A 197 -1.46 11.58 19.86
CA LEU A 197 -2.58 10.66 20.07
C LEU A 197 -3.93 11.26 19.71
N PHE A 198 -4.00 12.59 19.55
CA PHE A 198 -5.23 13.31 19.27
C PHE A 198 -5.02 14.35 18.18
N TYR A 199 -6.07 14.64 17.44
CA TYR A 199 -6.13 15.78 16.54
C TYR A 199 -7.57 16.26 16.37
N HIS A 200 -7.71 17.51 15.96
CA HIS A 200 -8.97 18.10 15.50
C HIS A 200 -8.70 19.17 14.45
N ALA A 201 -9.71 19.49 13.66
CA ALA A 201 -9.63 20.60 12.69
C ALA A 201 -9.51 21.95 13.45
N TYR A 202 -8.66 22.85 12.98
CA TYR A 202 -8.34 24.12 13.68
C TYR A 202 -9.56 25.01 13.97
N TRP A 203 -10.63 24.84 13.21
CA TRP A 203 -11.89 25.59 13.41
C TRP A 203 -12.84 24.95 14.43
N MET A 204 -12.52 23.78 14.94
CA MET A 204 -13.28 23.10 15.98
C MET A 204 -12.71 23.42 17.36
N THR A 205 -13.60 23.52 18.35
CA THR A 205 -13.19 23.62 19.76
C THR A 205 -13.55 22.30 20.42
N PRO A 206 -12.60 21.41 20.69
CA PRO A 206 -12.89 20.17 21.37
C PRO A 206 -13.26 20.43 22.81
N ASN A 207 -14.09 19.56 23.39
CA ASN A 207 -14.50 19.62 24.79
C ASN A 207 -13.48 19.02 25.76
N TRP A 208 -12.39 18.47 25.27
CA TRP A 208 -11.29 17.92 26.06
C TRP A 208 -10.19 18.99 26.29
N LYS A 209 -9.60 18.95 27.47
CA LYS A 209 -8.61 19.95 27.91
C LYS A 209 -7.19 19.50 27.59
N LEU A 210 -6.79 19.53 26.33
CA LEU A 210 -5.43 19.22 25.89
C LEU A 210 -4.68 20.45 25.35
N ALA A 211 -5.09 21.68 25.68
CA ALA A 211 -4.51 22.88 25.12
C ALA A 211 -3.01 23.01 25.41
N GLU A 212 -2.52 22.49 26.53
CA GLU A 212 -1.12 22.52 26.92
C GLU A 212 -0.27 21.42 26.26
N ALA A 213 -0.92 20.40 25.72
CA ALA A 213 -0.28 19.26 25.05
C ALA A 213 -0.26 19.39 23.52
N LYS A 214 -0.45 20.61 22.99
CA LYS A 214 -0.35 20.88 21.56
C LYS A 214 1.07 20.66 21.07
N ILE A 215 1.24 19.76 20.10
CA ILE A 215 2.53 19.44 19.48
C ILE A 215 2.74 20.27 18.21
N ALA A 216 1.78 20.21 17.27
CA ALA A 216 1.94 20.78 15.96
C ALA A 216 0.59 21.15 15.35
N GLN A 217 0.66 21.99 14.30
CA GLN A 217 -0.43 22.16 13.35
C GLN A 217 0.11 21.79 11.97
N ILE A 218 -0.58 20.86 11.30
CA ILE A 218 -0.24 20.41 9.94
C ILE A 218 -1.53 20.45 9.12
N GLY A 219 -1.49 21.19 8.03
CA GLY A 219 -2.69 21.45 7.24
C GLY A 219 -3.80 22.07 8.08
N THR A 220 -4.96 21.48 8.02
CA THR A 220 -6.13 21.93 8.79
C THR A 220 -6.21 21.30 10.18
N HIS A 221 -5.33 20.38 10.56
CA HIS A 221 -5.37 19.67 11.82
C HIS A 221 -4.35 20.18 12.84
N ILE A 222 -4.79 20.26 14.10
CA ILE A 222 -3.93 20.51 15.25
C ILE A 222 -3.75 19.18 16.00
N PHE A 223 -2.50 18.81 16.25
CA PHE A 223 -2.10 17.55 16.86
C PHE A 223 -1.67 17.75 18.31
N TYR A 224 -1.99 16.76 19.14
CA TYR A 224 -1.78 16.80 20.58
C TYR A 224 -1.22 15.47 21.07
N GLU A 225 -0.30 15.54 22.03
CA GLU A 225 0.07 14.41 22.86
C GLU A 225 -0.82 14.34 24.09
N GLU A 226 -0.67 13.30 24.87
CA GLU A 226 -1.28 13.24 26.17
C GLU A 226 -0.41 13.96 27.20
N ASP A 227 -1.03 14.92 27.91
CA ASP A 227 -0.38 15.54 29.07
C ASP A 227 -0.40 14.55 30.24
N TYR A 228 0.53 13.58 30.20
CA TYR A 228 0.76 12.69 31.33
C TYR A 228 1.60 13.44 32.38
N LYS A 229 0.93 14.07 33.32
CA LYS A 229 1.55 14.40 34.61
C LYS A 229 1.43 13.18 35.50
N PRO A 230 2.57 12.52 35.86
CA PRO A 230 2.58 11.41 36.80
C PRO A 230 2.07 11.84 38.19
#